data_18d500ad9a41758d0c20364d657f95f6
#
_entry.id   18d500ad9a41758d0c20364d657f95f6
#
_cell.length_a   1.000
_cell.length_b   1.000
_cell.length_c   1.000
_cell.angle_alpha   90.00
_cell.angle_beta   90.00
_cell.angle_gamma   90.00
#
_symmetry.space_group_name_H-M   'P 1'
#
loop_
_entity.id
_entity.type
_entity.pdbx_description
1 polymer ?
#
loop_
_entity_poly.entity_id
_entity_poly.type
_entity_poly.pdbx_seq_one_letter_code
_entity_poly.pdbx_strand_id
1 'polypeptide(L)'
;MKMTRTLRIWGGFLLLLLLLFVFLIWNIFAGSVSLSASEIWRILLGSDAGFTQSQIIMKIRLPRLLSALILGGALSLSGYLLQTFFHNPIAGPFVLGISSGAKMTVCVAMLALLSRGKTTSSAILIAAAFVGAMVSMDFVLLISQRVKRMSLLVVCGVMIGYICSALTDFLVTFADDSSIVNLHNWSLGSFSGMSWDNVKTMAVVCGITLLLAFLLSKPIRAYQLGEVYAQNMGVPLRAFRTALILLSSVLSACVTAFAGPISFVGIAVPHLMKSLFKSAEPLCMIPACFLGGGVFCLFCDLIARTAFAPTEVSISSVTAVFGAPIVIYMMIHRKAA
;
A
#
# COMPACT_ATOMS: atom_id res chain seq x y z
N MET A 1 -2.14 37.37 2.07
CA MET A 1 -3.31 36.96 2.88
C MET A 1 -3.05 35.58 3.42
N LYS A 2 -2.88 35.37 4.76
CA LYS A 2 -2.68 34.02 5.34
C LYS A 2 -4.00 33.27 5.22
N MET A 3 -4.05 32.26 4.35
CA MET A 3 -5.20 31.37 4.21
C MET A 3 -5.51 30.75 5.58
N THR A 4 -6.74 30.86 6.06
CA THR A 4 -7.14 30.27 7.34
C THR A 4 -6.92 28.75 7.30
N ARG A 5 -6.60 28.15 8.45
CA ARG A 5 -6.35 26.69 8.54
C ARG A 5 -7.48 25.86 7.91
N THR A 6 -8.70 26.28 8.16
CA THR A 6 -9.92 25.62 7.64
C THR A 6 -9.97 25.67 6.10
N LEU A 7 -9.72 26.84 5.50
CA LEU A 7 -9.72 26.99 4.04
C LEU A 7 -8.66 26.11 3.37
N ARG A 8 -7.49 25.95 4.00
CA ARG A 8 -6.43 25.07 3.49
C ARG A 8 -6.82 23.60 3.55
N ILE A 9 -7.47 23.16 4.62
CA ILE A 9 -7.93 21.75 4.75
C ILE A 9 -8.97 21.46 3.68
N TRP A 10 -9.99 22.29 3.53
CA TRP A 10 -11.00 22.11 2.48
C TRP A 10 -10.41 22.19 1.08
N GLY A 11 -9.52 23.16 0.82
CA GLY A 11 -8.81 23.27 -0.47
C GLY A 11 -7.95 22.06 -0.78
N GLY A 12 -7.26 21.49 0.23
CA GLY A 12 -6.47 20.27 0.09
C GLY A 12 -7.33 19.05 -0.27
N PHE A 13 -8.47 18.86 0.39
CA PHE A 13 -9.39 17.79 0.05
C PHE A 13 -10.04 17.97 -1.31
N LEU A 14 -10.43 19.20 -1.65
CA LEU A 14 -10.97 19.53 -2.98
C LEU A 14 -9.96 19.19 -4.08
N LEU A 15 -8.69 19.55 -3.88
CA LEU A 15 -7.61 19.22 -4.82
C LEU A 15 -7.44 17.68 -4.95
N LEU A 16 -7.43 16.95 -3.83
CA LEU A 16 -7.31 15.48 -3.88
C LEU A 16 -8.51 14.84 -4.59
N LEU A 17 -9.72 15.31 -4.34
CA LEU A 17 -10.93 14.81 -5.03
C LEU A 17 -10.91 15.13 -6.52
N LEU A 18 -10.44 16.34 -6.89
CA LEU A 18 -10.28 16.71 -8.29
C LEU A 18 -9.25 15.82 -8.99
N LEU A 19 -8.07 15.63 -8.37
CA LEU A 19 -7.03 14.74 -8.91
C LEU A 19 -7.52 13.29 -9.00
N LEU A 20 -8.23 12.81 -7.97
CA LEU A 20 -8.85 11.50 -7.97
C LEU A 20 -9.78 11.34 -9.18
N PHE A 21 -10.70 12.28 -9.37
CA PHE A 21 -11.63 12.27 -10.49
C PHE A 21 -10.93 12.29 -11.85
N VAL A 22 -9.93 13.15 -12.01
CA VAL A 22 -9.12 13.23 -13.23
C VAL A 22 -8.41 11.91 -13.53
N PHE A 23 -7.72 11.32 -12.53
CA PHE A 23 -7.01 10.06 -12.74
C PHE A 23 -7.95 8.86 -12.89
N LEU A 24 -9.13 8.85 -12.25
CA LEU A 24 -10.13 7.83 -12.48
C LEU A 24 -10.60 7.85 -13.93
N ILE A 25 -10.98 9.02 -14.45
CA ILE A 25 -11.38 9.17 -15.85
C ILE A 25 -10.23 8.76 -16.76
N TRP A 26 -9.05 9.31 -16.55
CA TRP A 26 -7.90 9.02 -17.41
C TRP A 26 -7.55 7.53 -17.45
N ASN A 27 -7.58 6.85 -16.30
CA ASN A 27 -7.35 5.41 -16.23
C ASN A 27 -8.41 4.57 -16.94
N ILE A 28 -9.67 5.01 -17.00
CA ILE A 28 -10.73 4.33 -17.77
C ILE A 28 -10.47 4.46 -19.28
N PHE A 29 -10.06 5.66 -19.72
CA PHE A 29 -9.79 5.92 -21.14
C PHE A 29 -8.48 5.32 -21.61
N ALA A 30 -7.40 5.40 -20.82
CA ALA A 30 -6.10 4.89 -21.19
C ALA A 30 -6.03 3.35 -21.08
N GLY A 31 -5.43 2.72 -22.08
CA GLY A 31 -5.18 1.27 -22.08
C GLY A 31 -4.63 0.82 -23.44
N SER A 32 -4.16 -0.44 -23.52
CA SER A 32 -3.63 -1.05 -24.73
C SER A 32 -4.64 -1.13 -25.89
N VAL A 33 -5.94 -1.14 -25.58
CA VAL A 33 -7.03 -1.09 -26.56
C VAL A 33 -7.67 0.30 -26.50
N SER A 34 -7.62 1.03 -27.61
CA SER A 34 -8.28 2.33 -27.74
C SER A 34 -9.79 2.15 -27.85
N LEU A 35 -10.54 2.74 -26.95
CA LEU A 35 -12.00 2.79 -26.98
C LEU A 35 -12.44 4.25 -27.10
N SER A 36 -13.48 4.49 -27.89
CA SER A 36 -14.03 5.83 -28.03
C SER A 36 -14.74 6.29 -26.75
N ALA A 37 -14.76 7.60 -26.51
CA ALA A 37 -15.45 8.16 -25.35
C ALA A 37 -16.95 7.78 -25.33
N SER A 38 -17.60 7.75 -26.49
CA SER A 38 -19.02 7.37 -26.62
C SER A 38 -19.27 5.91 -26.24
N GLU A 39 -18.36 4.98 -26.62
CA GLU A 39 -18.46 3.56 -26.24
C GLU A 39 -18.30 3.41 -24.71
N ILE A 40 -17.31 4.06 -24.12
CA ILE A 40 -17.07 4.01 -22.68
C ILE A 40 -18.30 4.49 -21.91
N TRP A 41 -18.88 5.64 -22.30
CA TRP A 41 -20.08 6.15 -21.65
C TRP A 41 -21.30 5.24 -21.82
N ARG A 42 -21.51 4.65 -23.01
CA ARG A 42 -22.59 3.68 -23.22
C ARG A 42 -22.45 2.47 -22.30
N ILE A 43 -21.22 1.92 -22.16
CA ILE A 43 -20.95 0.77 -21.28
C ILE A 43 -21.22 1.13 -19.82
N LEU A 44 -20.76 2.29 -19.36
CA LEU A 44 -20.95 2.72 -17.96
C LEU A 44 -22.43 3.00 -17.64
N LEU A 45 -23.21 3.42 -18.65
CA LEU A 45 -24.67 3.65 -18.51
C LEU A 45 -25.51 2.37 -18.73
N GLY A 46 -24.87 1.21 -18.94
CA GLY A 46 -25.58 -0.06 -19.12
C GLY A 46 -26.23 -0.27 -20.48
N SER A 47 -25.84 0.53 -21.49
CA SER A 47 -26.32 0.36 -22.86
C SER A 47 -25.44 -0.61 -23.64
N ASP A 48 -26.02 -1.34 -24.62
CA ASP A 48 -25.32 -2.30 -25.47
C ASP A 48 -24.19 -1.64 -26.27
N ALA A 49 -22.98 -1.74 -25.75
CA ALA A 49 -21.74 -1.59 -26.50
C ALA A 49 -21.14 -2.98 -26.62
N GLY A 50 -20.58 -3.33 -27.76
CA GLY A 50 -20.15 -4.69 -28.10
C GLY A 50 -19.57 -5.51 -26.94
N PHE A 51 -19.85 -6.81 -26.91
CA PHE A 51 -19.53 -7.71 -25.80
C PHE A 51 -18.07 -7.63 -25.32
N THR A 52 -17.10 -7.53 -26.25
CA THR A 52 -15.67 -7.45 -25.94
C THR A 52 -15.29 -6.16 -25.23
N GLN A 53 -15.80 -5.00 -25.67
CA GLN A 53 -15.53 -3.69 -25.08
C GLN A 53 -16.08 -3.61 -23.65
N SER A 54 -17.28 -4.15 -23.42
CA SER A 54 -17.88 -4.23 -22.10
C SER A 54 -17.05 -5.09 -21.15
N GLN A 55 -16.54 -6.25 -21.60
CA GLN A 55 -15.68 -7.11 -20.80
C GLN A 55 -14.36 -6.40 -20.43
N ILE A 56 -13.74 -5.66 -21.35
CA ILE A 56 -12.50 -4.92 -21.07
C ILE A 56 -12.72 -3.88 -19.97
N ILE A 57 -13.80 -3.10 -20.06
CA ILE A 57 -14.06 -2.05 -19.06
C ILE A 57 -14.48 -2.67 -17.73
N MET A 58 -15.49 -3.54 -17.73
CA MET A 58 -16.10 -4.03 -16.51
C MET A 58 -15.27 -5.09 -15.79
N LYS A 59 -14.52 -5.94 -16.51
CA LYS A 59 -13.78 -7.04 -15.87
C LYS A 59 -12.26 -6.80 -15.76
N ILE A 60 -11.71 -5.84 -16.52
CA ILE A 60 -10.27 -5.57 -16.48
C ILE A 60 -9.99 -4.17 -15.93
N ARG A 61 -10.51 -3.10 -16.59
CA ARG A 61 -10.14 -1.72 -16.22
C ARG A 61 -10.71 -1.29 -14.86
N LEU A 62 -11.97 -1.51 -14.59
CA LEU A 62 -12.61 -1.09 -13.34
C LEU A 62 -12.04 -1.82 -12.11
N PRO A 63 -11.90 -3.17 -12.08
CA PRO A 63 -11.27 -3.84 -10.95
C PRO A 63 -9.84 -3.39 -10.70
N ARG A 64 -9.02 -3.22 -11.76
CA ARG A 64 -7.65 -2.73 -11.66
C ARG A 64 -7.58 -1.33 -11.04
N LEU A 65 -8.39 -0.41 -11.53
CA LEU A 65 -8.47 0.97 -11.07
C LEU A 65 -8.90 1.06 -9.60
N LEU A 66 -9.95 0.31 -9.21
CA LEU A 66 -10.40 0.26 -7.82
C LEU A 66 -9.35 -0.38 -6.90
N SER A 67 -8.64 -1.40 -7.38
CA SER A 67 -7.53 -2.01 -6.64
C SER A 67 -6.39 -1.01 -6.42
N ALA A 68 -5.99 -0.26 -7.44
CA ALA A 68 -4.96 0.78 -7.31
C ALA A 68 -5.35 1.86 -6.30
N LEU A 69 -6.63 2.29 -6.32
CA LEU A 69 -7.17 3.25 -5.36
C LEU A 69 -7.14 2.73 -3.93
N ILE A 70 -7.71 1.54 -3.70
CA ILE A 70 -7.86 0.96 -2.36
C ILE A 70 -6.49 0.59 -1.77
N LEU A 71 -5.67 -0.14 -2.53
CA LEU A 71 -4.37 -0.61 -2.07
C LEU A 71 -3.35 0.53 -1.93
N GLY A 72 -3.39 1.52 -2.82
CA GLY A 72 -2.58 2.73 -2.70
C GLY A 72 -2.92 3.51 -1.43
N GLY A 73 -4.21 3.69 -1.16
CA GLY A 73 -4.70 4.30 0.08
C GLY A 73 -4.29 3.51 1.32
N ALA A 74 -4.46 2.19 1.29
CA ALA A 74 -4.08 1.29 2.37
C ALA A 74 -2.58 1.37 2.69
N LEU A 75 -1.72 1.36 1.66
CA LEU A 75 -0.27 1.42 1.84
C LEU A 75 0.20 2.76 2.43
N SER A 76 -0.37 3.86 1.95
CA SER A 76 -0.11 5.19 2.48
C SER A 76 -0.55 5.32 3.94
N LEU A 77 -1.76 4.85 4.28
CA LEU A 77 -2.25 4.85 5.65
C LEU A 77 -1.41 3.98 6.57
N SER A 78 -1.03 2.78 6.12
CA SER A 78 -0.10 1.91 6.85
C SER A 78 1.20 2.63 7.17
N GLY A 79 1.78 3.32 6.18
CA GLY A 79 2.97 4.13 6.37
C GLY A 79 2.78 5.25 7.39
N TYR A 80 1.66 5.97 7.34
CA TYR A 80 1.32 7.01 8.33
C TYR A 80 1.24 6.45 9.76
N LEU A 81 0.62 5.29 9.96
CA LEU A 81 0.54 4.64 11.27
C LEU A 81 1.91 4.24 11.79
N LEU A 82 2.78 3.67 10.94
CA LEU A 82 4.15 3.31 11.32
C LEU A 82 5.03 4.52 11.58
N GLN A 83 4.93 5.59 10.77
CA GLN A 83 5.65 6.84 11.02
C GLN A 83 5.25 7.44 12.38
N THR A 84 3.98 7.33 12.73
CA THR A 84 3.49 7.77 14.04
C THR A 84 4.04 6.88 15.15
N PHE A 85 3.98 5.56 14.99
CA PHE A 85 4.49 4.61 15.97
C PHE A 85 5.99 4.77 16.26
N PHE A 86 6.79 4.88 15.20
CA PHE A 86 8.25 5.02 15.32
C PHE A 86 8.72 6.44 15.60
N HIS A 87 7.85 7.43 15.59
CA HIS A 87 8.20 8.87 15.59
C HIS A 87 9.25 9.20 14.50
N ASN A 88 9.22 8.47 13.39
CA ASN A 88 10.20 8.55 12.32
C ASN A 88 9.50 8.66 10.95
N PRO A 89 9.71 9.75 10.19
CA PRO A 89 9.04 9.97 8.91
C PRO A 89 9.48 9.02 7.79
N ILE A 90 10.59 8.31 7.95
CA ILE A 90 11.08 7.32 6.98
C ILE A 90 10.66 5.90 7.33
N ALA A 91 9.94 5.69 8.44
CA ALA A 91 9.38 4.38 8.75
C ALA A 91 8.28 4.02 7.75
N GLY A 92 8.38 2.83 7.22
CA GLY A 92 7.39 2.29 6.29
C GLY A 92 7.29 0.78 6.39
N PRO A 93 6.20 0.18 5.92
CA PRO A 93 5.95 -1.25 6.06
C PRO A 93 7.01 -2.10 5.36
N PHE A 94 7.61 -1.58 4.31
CA PHE A 94 8.66 -2.26 3.56
C PHE A 94 9.93 -2.52 4.41
N VAL A 95 10.26 -1.59 5.30
CA VAL A 95 11.46 -1.66 6.15
C VAL A 95 11.34 -2.73 7.24
N LEU A 96 10.11 -3.13 7.59
CA LEU A 96 9.84 -4.07 8.68
C LEU A 96 9.82 -5.55 8.24
N GLY A 97 10.30 -5.89 7.05
CA GLY A 97 10.40 -7.26 6.56
C GLY A 97 9.06 -7.89 6.11
N ILE A 98 7.96 -7.14 6.11
CA ILE A 98 6.62 -7.63 5.73
C ILE A 98 6.64 -8.22 4.32
N SER A 99 7.22 -7.50 3.37
CA SER A 99 7.29 -7.94 1.96
C SER A 99 8.22 -9.16 1.77
N SER A 100 9.33 -9.23 2.52
CA SER A 100 10.24 -10.38 2.46
C SER A 100 9.59 -11.64 3.03
N GLY A 101 8.85 -11.51 4.13
CA GLY A 101 8.09 -12.63 4.70
C GLY A 101 6.98 -13.11 3.77
N ALA A 102 6.26 -12.19 3.13
CA ALA A 102 5.27 -12.55 2.11
C ALA A 102 5.91 -13.27 0.92
N LYS A 103 7.05 -12.78 0.40
CA LYS A 103 7.77 -13.41 -0.69
C LYS A 103 8.25 -14.82 -0.33
N MET A 104 8.76 -15.00 0.88
CA MET A 104 9.20 -16.32 1.38
C MET A 104 8.06 -17.35 1.39
N THR A 105 6.91 -16.99 1.95
CA THR A 105 5.76 -17.91 2.00
C THR A 105 5.12 -18.15 0.63
N VAL A 106 5.13 -17.18 -0.27
CA VAL A 106 4.73 -17.37 -1.66
C VAL A 106 5.68 -18.35 -2.37
N CYS A 107 6.99 -18.21 -2.17
CA CYS A 107 7.99 -19.15 -2.70
C CYS A 107 7.72 -20.58 -2.19
N VAL A 108 7.53 -20.75 -0.89
CA VAL A 108 7.20 -22.06 -0.30
C VAL A 108 5.91 -22.64 -0.90
N ALA A 109 4.86 -21.81 -1.06
CA ALA A 109 3.59 -22.25 -1.64
C ALA A 109 3.74 -22.67 -3.11
N MET A 110 4.48 -21.91 -3.90
CA MET A 110 4.76 -22.24 -5.31
C MET A 110 5.49 -23.58 -5.42
N LEU A 111 6.59 -23.78 -4.68
CA LEU A 111 7.35 -25.01 -4.71
C LEU A 111 6.56 -26.22 -4.22
N ALA A 112 5.80 -26.08 -3.13
CA ALA A 112 4.98 -27.14 -2.57
C ALA A 112 3.83 -27.58 -3.48
N LEU A 113 3.30 -26.71 -4.31
CA LEU A 113 2.22 -27.02 -5.27
C LEU A 113 2.78 -27.65 -6.53
N LEU A 114 3.88 -27.12 -7.06
CA LEU A 114 4.53 -27.64 -8.26
C LEU A 114 5.09 -29.03 -8.04
N SER A 115 5.70 -29.33 -6.87
CA SER A 115 6.14 -30.67 -6.51
C SER A 115 5.01 -31.72 -6.49
N ARG A 116 3.75 -31.26 -6.41
CA ARG A 116 2.54 -32.10 -6.46
C ARG A 116 1.85 -32.07 -7.83
N GLY A 117 2.48 -31.50 -8.85
CA GLY A 117 1.89 -31.39 -10.19
C GLY A 117 0.64 -30.50 -10.27
N LYS A 118 0.43 -29.60 -9.29
CA LYS A 118 -0.74 -28.69 -9.24
C LYS A 118 -0.36 -27.30 -9.72
N THR A 119 -1.23 -26.68 -10.49
CA THR A 119 -1.11 -25.26 -10.85
C THR A 119 -1.38 -24.36 -9.65
N THR A 120 -0.60 -23.30 -9.49
CA THR A 120 -0.80 -22.31 -8.43
C THR A 120 -2.01 -21.45 -8.71
N SER A 121 -3.03 -21.49 -7.85
CA SER A 121 -4.15 -20.55 -7.94
C SER A 121 -3.79 -19.21 -7.28
N SER A 122 -4.29 -18.09 -7.84
CA SER A 122 -4.09 -16.76 -7.24
C SER A 122 -4.54 -16.68 -5.78
N ALA A 123 -5.64 -17.37 -5.41
CA ALA A 123 -6.15 -17.37 -4.06
C ALA A 123 -5.15 -17.98 -3.05
N ILE A 124 -4.44 -19.05 -3.43
CA ILE A 124 -3.43 -19.67 -2.57
C ILE A 124 -2.23 -18.73 -2.40
N LEU A 125 -1.78 -18.09 -3.47
CA LEU A 125 -0.67 -17.13 -3.41
C LEU A 125 -1.02 -15.91 -2.54
N ILE A 126 -2.24 -15.39 -2.67
CA ILE A 126 -2.75 -14.30 -1.84
C ILE A 126 -2.77 -14.71 -0.35
N ALA A 127 -3.30 -15.90 -0.04
CA ALA A 127 -3.33 -16.40 1.33
C ALA A 127 -1.92 -16.61 1.89
N ALA A 128 -1.03 -17.21 1.12
CA ALA A 128 0.37 -17.43 1.52
C ALA A 128 1.09 -16.10 1.79
N ALA A 129 0.95 -15.12 0.88
CA ALA A 129 1.54 -13.80 1.04
C ALA A 129 1.02 -13.09 2.29
N PHE A 130 -0.29 -13.15 2.52
CA PHE A 130 -0.91 -12.54 3.69
C PHE A 130 -0.40 -13.18 5.00
N VAL A 131 -0.35 -14.50 5.07
CA VAL A 131 0.17 -15.22 6.24
C VAL A 131 1.63 -14.87 6.49
N GLY A 132 2.49 -14.91 5.46
CA GLY A 132 3.90 -14.56 5.59
C GLY A 132 4.15 -13.13 6.04
N ALA A 133 3.36 -12.19 5.51
CA ALA A 133 3.40 -10.79 5.94
C ALA A 133 3.03 -10.65 7.43
N MET A 134 1.96 -11.32 7.86
CA MET A 134 1.50 -11.28 9.26
C MET A 134 2.49 -11.95 10.20
N VAL A 135 3.03 -13.12 9.85
CA VAL A 135 4.05 -13.82 10.67
C VAL A 135 5.29 -12.96 10.86
N SER A 136 5.80 -12.33 9.80
CA SER A 136 6.96 -11.42 9.91
C SER A 136 6.68 -10.26 10.86
N MET A 137 5.46 -9.73 10.82
CA MET A 137 5.08 -8.61 11.66
C MET A 137 4.80 -9.03 13.10
N ASP A 138 4.30 -10.24 13.34
CA ASP A 138 4.13 -10.79 14.69
C ASP A 138 5.49 -10.93 15.38
N PHE A 139 6.55 -11.32 14.67
CA PHE A 139 7.91 -11.30 15.22
C PHE A 139 8.34 -9.88 15.64
N VAL A 140 8.10 -8.87 14.80
CA VAL A 140 8.39 -7.47 15.13
C VAL A 140 7.57 -7.04 16.35
N LEU A 141 6.29 -7.43 16.42
CA LEU A 141 5.41 -7.12 17.54
C LEU A 141 5.90 -7.76 18.85
N LEU A 142 6.29 -9.04 18.83
CA LEU A 142 6.84 -9.74 19.99
C LEU A 142 8.11 -9.07 20.51
N ILE A 143 9.02 -8.69 19.60
CA ILE A 143 10.24 -7.96 19.94
C ILE A 143 9.91 -6.58 20.52
N SER A 144 8.89 -5.89 19.99
CA SER A 144 8.49 -4.55 20.42
C SER A 144 8.05 -4.49 21.88
N GLN A 145 7.56 -5.61 22.42
CA GLN A 145 7.17 -5.69 23.84
C GLN A 145 8.37 -5.73 24.78
N ARG A 146 9.55 -6.15 24.30
CA ARG A 146 10.79 -6.28 25.08
C ARG A 146 11.78 -5.15 24.85
N VAL A 147 11.74 -4.52 23.68
CA VAL A 147 12.67 -3.47 23.27
C VAL A 147 12.05 -2.09 23.51
N LYS A 148 12.73 -1.27 24.31
CA LYS A 148 12.28 0.10 24.62
C LYS A 148 12.73 1.13 23.57
N ARG A 149 13.80 0.85 22.82
CA ARG A 149 14.35 1.79 21.83
C ARG A 149 13.76 1.51 20.45
N MET A 150 13.07 2.49 19.89
CA MET A 150 12.42 2.38 18.58
C MET A 150 13.40 2.12 17.43
N SER A 151 14.64 2.64 17.51
CA SER A 151 15.69 2.37 16.50
C SER A 151 16.10 0.90 16.44
N LEU A 152 16.17 0.20 17.60
CA LEU A 152 16.48 -1.23 17.61
C LEU A 152 15.35 -2.07 17.00
N LEU A 153 14.11 -1.63 17.17
CA LEU A 153 12.97 -2.33 16.57
C LEU A 153 12.99 -2.27 15.04
N VAL A 154 13.39 -1.13 14.46
CA VAL A 154 13.61 -1.01 13.01
C VAL A 154 14.72 -1.96 12.55
N VAL A 155 15.84 -2.01 13.27
CA VAL A 155 16.93 -2.94 12.96
C VAL A 155 16.45 -4.38 13.01
N CYS A 156 15.68 -4.77 14.02
CA CYS A 156 15.10 -6.13 14.11
C CYS A 156 14.20 -6.45 12.90
N GLY A 157 13.35 -5.51 12.48
CA GLY A 157 12.52 -5.68 11.29
C GLY A 157 13.34 -5.91 10.01
N VAL A 158 14.40 -5.12 9.83
CA VAL A 158 15.35 -5.29 8.72
C VAL A 158 16.03 -6.67 8.78
N MET A 159 16.47 -7.11 9.96
CA MET A 159 17.11 -8.43 10.14
C MET A 159 16.13 -9.58 9.83
N ILE A 160 14.88 -9.48 10.23
CA ILE A 160 13.82 -10.44 9.86
C ILE A 160 13.66 -10.47 8.33
N GLY A 161 13.66 -9.30 7.69
CA GLY A 161 13.63 -9.19 6.23
C GLY A 161 14.80 -9.91 5.55
N TYR A 162 16.02 -9.76 6.06
CA TYR A 162 17.20 -10.47 5.55
C TYR A 162 17.11 -11.98 5.76
N ILE A 163 16.63 -12.45 6.91
CA ILE A 163 16.43 -13.89 7.17
C ILE A 163 15.42 -14.46 6.16
N CYS A 164 14.28 -13.81 5.97
CA CYS A 164 13.28 -14.23 5.00
C CYS A 164 13.83 -14.24 3.56
N SER A 165 14.63 -13.22 3.18
CA SER A 165 15.26 -13.16 1.86
C SER A 165 16.27 -14.30 1.68
N ALA A 166 17.15 -14.54 2.65
CA ALA A 166 18.13 -15.61 2.58
C ALA A 166 17.47 -17.00 2.47
N LEU A 167 16.37 -17.22 3.21
CA LEU A 167 15.58 -18.47 3.10
C LEU A 167 14.91 -18.57 1.73
N THR A 168 14.43 -17.46 1.17
CA THR A 168 13.86 -17.44 -0.18
C THR A 168 14.92 -17.80 -1.23
N ASP A 169 16.09 -17.19 -1.16
CA ASP A 169 17.20 -17.44 -2.10
C ASP A 169 17.68 -18.88 -2.00
N PHE A 170 17.76 -19.44 -0.79
CA PHE A 170 18.04 -20.87 -0.58
C PHE A 170 16.99 -21.75 -1.27
N LEU A 171 15.71 -21.48 -1.09
CA LEU A 171 14.63 -22.24 -1.72
C LEU A 171 14.66 -22.14 -3.24
N VAL A 172 14.94 -20.95 -3.77
CA VAL A 172 15.04 -20.68 -5.22
C VAL A 172 16.16 -21.51 -5.87
N THR A 173 17.23 -21.84 -5.14
CA THR A 173 18.32 -22.70 -5.65
C THR A 173 17.85 -24.09 -6.08
N PHE A 174 16.74 -24.58 -5.52
CA PHE A 174 16.15 -25.88 -5.85
C PHE A 174 14.88 -25.77 -6.71
N ALA A 175 14.56 -24.55 -7.16
CA ALA A 175 13.36 -24.27 -7.96
C ALA A 175 13.66 -24.47 -9.45
N ASP A 176 12.63 -24.82 -10.22
CA ASP A 176 12.66 -24.81 -11.68
C ASP A 176 12.56 -23.37 -12.21
N ASP A 177 13.09 -23.15 -13.43
CA ASP A 177 13.14 -21.83 -14.06
C ASP A 177 11.78 -21.13 -14.13
N SER A 178 10.72 -21.88 -14.39
CA SER A 178 9.36 -21.34 -14.46
C SER A 178 8.90 -20.78 -13.12
N SER A 179 9.24 -21.40 -12.01
CA SER A 179 8.94 -20.95 -10.65
C SER A 179 9.73 -19.69 -10.30
N ILE A 180 10.99 -19.64 -10.70
CA ILE A 180 11.86 -18.46 -10.50
C ILE A 180 11.27 -17.24 -11.23
N VAL A 181 10.90 -17.41 -12.50
CA VAL A 181 10.28 -16.34 -13.31
C VAL A 181 8.95 -15.88 -12.69
N ASN A 182 8.09 -16.81 -12.28
CA ASN A 182 6.81 -16.49 -11.66
C ASN A 182 6.98 -15.74 -10.32
N LEU A 183 7.91 -16.17 -9.47
CA LEU A 183 8.22 -15.50 -8.20
C LEU A 183 8.81 -14.11 -8.45
N HIS A 184 9.69 -13.98 -9.45
CA HIS A 184 10.24 -12.69 -9.84
C HIS A 184 9.14 -11.74 -10.29
N ASN A 185 8.28 -12.15 -11.23
CA ASN A 185 7.17 -11.35 -11.73
C ASN A 185 6.21 -10.94 -10.61
N TRP A 186 5.87 -11.86 -9.71
CA TRP A 186 5.07 -11.54 -8.53
C TRP A 186 5.74 -10.47 -7.65
N SER A 187 7.06 -10.57 -7.45
CA SER A 187 7.81 -9.63 -6.60
C SER A 187 7.99 -8.23 -7.19
N LEU A 188 7.72 -8.04 -8.49
CA LEU A 188 7.72 -6.72 -9.12
C LEU A 188 6.48 -5.89 -8.76
N GLY A 189 5.42 -6.53 -8.28
CA GLY A 189 4.14 -5.90 -7.98
C GLY A 189 3.35 -5.49 -9.23
N SER A 190 2.03 -5.70 -9.19
CA SER A 190 1.13 -5.33 -10.29
C SER A 190 -0.30 -5.21 -9.82
N PHE A 191 -1.06 -4.28 -10.41
CA PHE A 191 -2.53 -4.24 -10.28
C PHE A 191 -3.23 -4.99 -11.41
N SER A 192 -2.49 -5.65 -12.30
CA SER A 192 -3.05 -6.47 -13.38
C SER A 192 -3.69 -7.75 -12.85
N GLY A 193 -4.70 -8.28 -13.55
CA GLY A 193 -5.35 -9.54 -13.18
C GLY A 193 -6.28 -9.48 -11.97
N MET A 194 -6.62 -8.29 -11.48
CA MET A 194 -7.57 -8.12 -10.36
C MET A 194 -8.99 -8.48 -10.79
N SER A 195 -9.67 -9.27 -9.95
CA SER A 195 -11.09 -9.62 -10.09
C SER A 195 -11.99 -8.77 -9.18
N TRP A 196 -13.29 -8.77 -9.44
CA TRP A 196 -14.26 -8.13 -8.55
C TRP A 196 -14.30 -8.72 -7.14
N ASP A 197 -14.04 -10.02 -6.99
CA ASP A 197 -13.99 -10.66 -5.68
C ASP A 197 -12.76 -10.23 -4.89
N ASN A 198 -11.63 -10.02 -5.58
CA ASN A 198 -10.46 -9.40 -4.99
C ASN A 198 -10.77 -7.97 -4.51
N VAL A 199 -11.43 -7.16 -5.36
CA VAL A 199 -11.83 -5.78 -5.01
C VAL A 199 -12.76 -5.76 -3.79
N LYS A 200 -13.76 -6.62 -3.72
CA LYS A 200 -14.66 -6.73 -2.56
C LYS A 200 -13.90 -7.07 -1.29
N THR A 201 -13.02 -8.07 -1.35
CA THR A 201 -12.21 -8.50 -0.20
C THR A 201 -11.30 -7.37 0.28
N MET A 202 -10.57 -6.71 -0.63
CA MET A 202 -9.72 -5.55 -0.31
C MET A 202 -10.54 -4.40 0.29
N ALA A 203 -11.70 -4.10 -0.29
CA ALA A 203 -12.57 -3.01 0.17
C ALA A 203 -13.06 -3.25 1.60
N VAL A 204 -13.45 -4.49 1.92
CA VAL A 204 -13.89 -4.86 3.28
C VAL A 204 -12.72 -4.76 4.26
N VAL A 205 -11.58 -5.40 3.97
CA VAL A 205 -10.42 -5.42 4.87
C VAL A 205 -9.88 -4.00 5.08
N CYS A 206 -9.63 -3.26 4.00
CA CYS A 206 -9.09 -1.91 4.09
C CYS A 206 -10.10 -0.92 4.67
N GLY A 207 -11.40 -1.08 4.37
CA GLY A 207 -12.47 -0.22 4.91
C GLY A 207 -12.63 -0.37 6.41
N ILE A 208 -12.68 -1.61 6.93
CA ILE A 208 -12.73 -1.87 8.37
C ILE A 208 -11.47 -1.31 9.05
N THR A 209 -10.29 -1.56 8.48
CA THR A 209 -9.03 -1.10 9.06
C THR A 209 -8.92 0.43 9.04
N LEU A 210 -9.37 1.10 7.98
CA LEU A 210 -9.47 2.56 7.90
C LEU A 210 -10.40 3.12 8.98
N LEU A 211 -11.56 2.51 9.18
CA LEU A 211 -12.50 2.93 10.23
C LEU A 211 -11.88 2.80 11.62
N LEU A 212 -11.25 1.65 11.91
CA LEU A 212 -10.56 1.44 13.19
C LEU A 212 -9.40 2.44 13.40
N ALA A 213 -8.62 2.72 12.36
CA ALA A 213 -7.57 3.74 12.42
C ALA A 213 -8.16 5.14 12.68
N PHE A 214 -9.30 5.45 12.08
CA PHE A 214 -10.01 6.73 12.30
C PHE A 214 -10.52 6.86 13.74
N LEU A 215 -11.03 5.79 14.34
CA LEU A 215 -11.43 5.76 15.75
C LEU A 215 -10.24 6.00 16.70
N LEU A 216 -9.04 5.60 16.31
CA LEU A 216 -7.80 5.85 17.07
C LEU A 216 -7.23 7.27 16.89
N SER A 217 -7.89 8.17 16.16
CA SER A 217 -7.38 9.51 15.88
C SER A 217 -7.06 10.34 17.14
N LYS A 218 -7.88 10.24 18.19
CA LYS A 218 -7.63 10.94 19.48
C LYS A 218 -6.40 10.36 20.21
N PRO A 219 -6.29 9.04 20.46
CA PRO A 219 -5.07 8.44 20.99
C PRO A 219 -3.82 8.73 20.16
N ILE A 220 -3.90 8.68 18.82
CA ILE A 220 -2.79 9.03 17.94
C ILE A 220 -2.32 10.46 18.17
N ARG A 221 -3.24 11.42 18.32
CA ARG A 221 -2.89 12.81 18.60
C ARG A 221 -2.18 12.97 19.93
N ALA A 222 -2.68 12.32 21.00
CA ALA A 222 -2.04 12.33 22.28
C ALA A 222 -0.62 11.74 22.23
N TYR A 223 -0.45 10.63 21.52
CA TYR A 223 0.83 9.95 21.32
C TYR A 223 1.86 10.80 20.55
N GLN A 224 1.42 11.57 19.56
CA GLN A 224 2.27 12.50 18.80
C GLN A 224 2.85 13.64 19.67
N LEU A 225 2.20 13.98 20.79
CA LEU A 225 2.68 14.98 21.74
C LEU A 225 3.69 14.41 22.76
N GLY A 226 3.88 13.08 22.75
CA GLY A 226 4.82 12.36 23.60
C GLY A 226 4.13 11.24 24.37
N GLU A 227 4.89 10.18 24.67
CA GLU A 227 4.35 8.99 25.34
C GLU A 227 3.88 9.27 26.76
N VAL A 228 4.66 10.07 27.52
CA VAL A 228 4.29 10.48 28.89
C VAL A 228 3.00 11.27 28.88
N TYR A 229 2.85 12.19 27.92
CA TYR A 229 1.62 12.96 27.77
C TYR A 229 0.42 12.06 27.45
N ALA A 230 0.57 11.13 26.51
CA ALA A 230 -0.48 10.19 26.15
C ALA A 230 -0.90 9.31 27.35
N GLN A 231 0.07 8.86 28.14
CA GLN A 231 -0.19 8.07 29.36
C GLN A 231 -0.97 8.87 30.41
N ASN A 232 -0.60 10.12 30.63
CA ASN A 232 -1.31 11.02 31.57
C ASN A 232 -2.73 11.34 31.08
N MET A 233 -2.98 11.30 29.77
CA MET A 233 -4.31 11.43 29.18
C MET A 233 -5.13 10.12 29.20
N GLY A 234 -4.63 9.06 29.84
CA GLY A 234 -5.33 7.79 30.00
C GLY A 234 -5.21 6.83 28.81
N VAL A 235 -4.28 7.08 27.86
CA VAL A 235 -4.07 6.15 26.74
C VAL A 235 -3.28 4.93 27.23
N PRO A 236 -3.83 3.69 27.10
CA PRO A 236 -3.11 2.46 27.45
C PRO A 236 -2.03 2.17 26.43
N LEU A 237 -0.80 2.66 26.62
CA LEU A 237 0.28 2.67 25.63
C LEU A 237 0.56 1.29 25.01
N ARG A 238 0.52 0.21 25.81
CA ARG A 238 0.78 -1.15 25.29
C ARG A 238 -0.27 -1.55 24.26
N ALA A 239 -1.55 -1.47 24.61
CA ALA A 239 -2.65 -1.82 23.72
C ALA A 239 -2.69 -0.89 22.50
N PHE A 240 -2.43 0.41 22.68
CA PHE A 240 -2.39 1.40 21.61
C PHE A 240 -1.27 1.11 20.61
N ARG A 241 -0.05 0.84 21.08
CA ARG A 241 1.09 0.49 20.22
C ARG A 241 0.83 -0.80 19.45
N THR A 242 0.29 -1.82 20.11
CA THR A 242 -0.11 -3.07 19.46
C THR A 242 -1.16 -2.81 18.37
N ALA A 243 -2.17 -1.99 18.64
CA ALA A 243 -3.20 -1.63 17.67
C ALA A 243 -2.62 -0.92 16.44
N LEU A 244 -1.71 0.05 16.62
CA LEU A 244 -1.05 0.74 15.50
C LEU A 244 -0.28 -0.23 14.60
N ILE A 245 0.50 -1.13 15.22
CA ILE A 245 1.27 -2.14 14.48
C ILE A 245 0.32 -3.09 13.74
N LEU A 246 -0.69 -3.64 14.40
CA LEU A 246 -1.63 -4.58 13.78
C LEU A 246 -2.41 -3.96 12.63
N LEU A 247 -2.95 -2.75 12.79
CA LEU A 247 -3.68 -2.06 11.72
C LEU A 247 -2.77 -1.78 10.52
N SER A 248 -1.55 -1.30 10.76
CA SER A 248 -0.57 -1.09 9.71
C SER A 248 -0.20 -2.41 9.01
N SER A 249 -0.04 -3.50 9.77
CA SER A 249 0.32 -4.82 9.24
C SER A 249 -0.77 -5.39 8.37
N VAL A 250 -2.03 -5.32 8.80
CA VAL A 250 -3.18 -5.79 8.02
C VAL A 250 -3.27 -5.04 6.70
N LEU A 251 -3.11 -3.71 6.71
CA LEU A 251 -3.11 -2.91 5.48
C LEU A 251 -1.96 -3.30 4.54
N SER A 252 -0.75 -3.42 5.06
CA SER A 252 0.43 -3.77 4.27
C SER A 252 0.38 -5.21 3.76
N ALA A 253 -0.08 -6.16 4.59
CA ALA A 253 -0.27 -7.55 4.21
C ALA A 253 -1.32 -7.68 3.10
N CYS A 254 -2.43 -6.93 3.20
CA CYS A 254 -3.44 -6.87 2.14
C CYS A 254 -2.84 -6.36 0.83
N VAL A 255 -2.08 -5.26 0.86
CA VAL A 255 -1.42 -4.74 -0.35
C VAL A 255 -0.47 -5.78 -0.95
N THR A 256 0.42 -6.33 -0.14
CA THR A 256 1.43 -7.30 -0.62
C THR A 256 0.79 -8.59 -1.11
N ALA A 257 -0.28 -9.05 -0.49
CA ALA A 257 -0.99 -10.25 -0.88
C ALA A 257 -1.67 -10.13 -2.26
N PHE A 258 -2.33 -9.02 -2.51
CA PHE A 258 -3.07 -8.81 -3.77
C PHE A 258 -2.19 -8.25 -4.89
N ALA A 259 -1.41 -7.22 -4.63
CA ALA A 259 -0.65 -6.50 -5.65
C ALA A 259 0.86 -6.81 -5.65
N GLY A 260 1.34 -7.66 -4.73
CA GLY A 260 2.76 -7.83 -4.50
C GLY A 260 3.40 -6.64 -3.76
N PRO A 261 4.72 -6.66 -3.58
CA PRO A 261 5.44 -5.59 -2.92
C PRO A 261 5.39 -4.28 -3.73
N ILE A 262 4.92 -3.18 -3.11
CA ILE A 262 4.93 -1.84 -3.71
C ILE A 262 5.75 -0.91 -2.84
N SER A 263 6.77 -0.27 -3.41
CA SER A 263 7.73 0.55 -2.68
C SER A 263 7.30 2.01 -2.56
N PHE A 264 7.87 2.73 -1.60
CA PHE A 264 7.85 4.18 -1.41
C PHE A 264 6.49 4.84 -1.10
N VAL A 265 5.35 4.31 -1.51
CA VAL A 265 4.02 4.93 -1.30
C VAL A 265 3.77 5.23 0.18
N GLY A 266 4.05 4.25 1.06
CA GLY A 266 3.88 4.40 2.51
C GLY A 266 4.83 5.40 3.18
N ILE A 267 5.91 5.80 2.51
CA ILE A 267 6.85 6.79 3.02
C ILE A 267 6.55 8.17 2.42
N ALA A 268 6.47 8.25 1.10
CA ALA A 268 6.36 9.51 0.37
C ALA A 268 5.00 10.19 0.55
N VAL A 269 3.91 9.44 0.42
CA VAL A 269 2.56 10.03 0.41
C VAL A 269 2.17 10.67 1.75
N PRO A 270 2.37 10.05 2.93
CA PRO A 270 2.06 10.71 4.20
C PRO A 270 2.82 12.03 4.37
N HIS A 271 4.04 12.09 3.85
CA HIS A 271 4.81 13.33 3.88
C HIS A 271 4.25 14.38 2.94
N LEU A 272 3.89 14.01 1.70
CA LEU A 272 3.21 14.92 0.76
C LEU A 272 1.93 15.49 1.37
N MET A 273 1.15 14.64 2.04
CA MET A 273 -0.08 15.09 2.72
C MET A 273 0.22 16.07 3.86
N LYS A 274 1.23 15.79 4.69
CA LYS A 274 1.66 16.74 5.73
C LYS A 274 2.08 18.09 5.14
N SER A 275 2.77 18.08 4.02
CA SER A 275 3.19 19.30 3.32
C SER A 275 2.00 20.05 2.72
N LEU A 276 1.07 19.36 2.08
CA LEU A 276 -0.13 19.94 1.45
C LEU A 276 -1.05 20.57 2.49
N PHE A 277 -1.39 19.83 3.53
CA PHE A 277 -2.33 20.28 4.56
C PHE A 277 -1.68 21.17 5.63
N LYS A 278 -0.35 21.17 5.71
CA LYS A 278 0.42 21.80 6.81
C LYS A 278 -0.18 21.47 8.18
N SER A 279 -0.59 20.25 8.35
CA SER A 279 -1.23 19.72 9.57
C SER A 279 -0.69 18.33 9.87
N ALA A 280 -0.53 18.03 11.15
CA ALA A 280 -0.23 16.68 11.64
C ALA A 280 -1.46 16.04 12.32
N GLU A 281 -2.61 16.71 12.28
CA GLU A 281 -3.82 16.26 12.96
C GLU A 281 -4.37 14.96 12.40
N PRO A 282 -4.50 13.88 13.18
CA PRO A 282 -4.87 12.57 12.68
C PRO A 282 -6.23 12.52 11.99
N LEU A 283 -7.22 13.27 12.47
CA LEU A 283 -8.54 13.39 11.85
C LEU A 283 -8.47 13.88 10.40
N CYS A 284 -7.49 14.72 10.07
CA CYS A 284 -7.24 15.19 8.72
C CYS A 284 -6.31 14.22 7.97
N MET A 285 -5.23 13.75 8.64
CA MET A 285 -4.18 12.97 8.00
C MET A 285 -4.61 11.57 7.59
N ILE A 286 -5.47 10.90 8.36
CA ILE A 286 -5.95 9.55 8.04
C ILE A 286 -6.67 9.52 6.70
N PRO A 287 -7.75 10.30 6.47
CA PRO A 287 -8.42 10.34 5.19
C PRO A 287 -7.55 10.95 4.08
N ALA A 288 -6.71 11.94 4.39
CA ALA A 288 -5.81 12.54 3.41
C ALA A 288 -4.75 11.54 2.91
N CYS A 289 -4.15 10.74 3.80
CA CYS A 289 -3.20 9.70 3.41
C CYS A 289 -3.88 8.62 2.57
N PHE A 290 -5.09 8.19 2.93
CA PHE A 290 -5.81 7.19 2.16
C PHE A 290 -6.14 7.70 0.74
N LEU A 291 -6.74 8.86 0.61
CA LEU A 291 -7.05 9.47 -0.69
C LEU A 291 -5.77 9.78 -1.50
N GLY A 292 -4.78 10.40 -0.86
CA GLY A 292 -3.51 10.73 -1.51
C GLY A 292 -2.75 9.51 -2.00
N GLY A 293 -2.78 8.40 -1.25
CA GLY A 293 -2.19 7.12 -1.66
C GLY A 293 -2.89 6.53 -2.87
N GLY A 294 -4.22 6.57 -2.90
CA GLY A 294 -5.01 6.15 -4.05
C GLY A 294 -4.71 6.99 -5.30
N VAL A 295 -4.69 8.32 -5.16
CA VAL A 295 -4.34 9.25 -6.25
C VAL A 295 -2.93 8.97 -6.79
N PHE A 296 -1.95 8.80 -5.90
CA PHE A 296 -0.57 8.53 -6.28
C PHE A 296 -0.42 7.18 -7.01
N CYS A 297 -1.09 6.12 -6.52
CA CYS A 297 -1.05 4.82 -7.18
C CYS A 297 -1.79 4.81 -8.52
N LEU A 298 -2.92 5.51 -8.65
CA LEU A 298 -3.61 5.69 -9.93
C LEU A 298 -2.73 6.42 -10.96
N PHE A 299 -2.01 7.46 -10.54
CA PHE A 299 -1.04 8.15 -11.37
C PHE A 299 0.10 7.22 -11.82
N CYS A 300 0.71 6.49 -10.88
CA CYS A 300 1.78 5.56 -11.19
C CYS A 300 1.32 4.39 -12.06
N ASP A 301 0.11 3.84 -11.83
CA ASP A 301 -0.44 2.76 -12.65
C ASP A 301 -0.74 3.22 -14.10
N LEU A 302 -1.21 4.46 -14.25
CA LEU A 302 -1.38 5.05 -15.57
C LEU A 302 -0.06 5.09 -16.34
N ILE A 303 1.02 5.56 -15.72
CA ILE A 303 2.35 5.59 -16.35
C ILE A 303 2.84 4.17 -16.64
N ALA A 304 2.72 3.25 -15.67
CA ALA A 304 3.16 1.87 -15.80
C ALA A 304 2.57 1.18 -17.05
N ARG A 305 1.33 1.51 -17.40
CA ARG A 305 0.60 0.91 -18.55
C ARG A 305 0.80 1.63 -19.87
N THR A 306 1.08 2.94 -19.84
CA THR A 306 1.02 3.77 -21.05
C THR A 306 2.38 4.19 -21.57
N ALA A 307 3.40 4.34 -20.69
CA ALA A 307 4.69 4.89 -21.07
C ALA A 307 5.45 4.05 -22.09
N PHE A 308 5.31 2.73 -22.04
CA PHE A 308 6.01 1.79 -22.91
C PHE A 308 5.06 0.76 -23.56
N ALA A 309 3.79 1.14 -23.76
CA ALA A 309 2.81 0.24 -24.35
C ALA A 309 3.31 -0.37 -25.71
N PRO A 310 3.11 -1.67 -25.96
CA PRO A 310 2.25 -2.59 -25.21
C PRO A 310 2.87 -3.25 -23.98
N THR A 311 4.16 -3.01 -23.69
CA THR A 311 4.85 -3.57 -22.53
C THR A 311 4.49 -2.79 -21.25
N GLU A 312 4.00 -3.48 -20.23
CA GLU A 312 3.72 -2.89 -18.92
C GLU A 312 4.99 -2.87 -18.05
N VAL A 313 5.28 -1.73 -17.46
CA VAL A 313 6.35 -1.59 -16.46
C VAL A 313 5.81 -1.95 -15.08
N SER A 314 6.66 -2.50 -14.21
CA SER A 314 6.25 -2.83 -12.84
C SER A 314 5.82 -1.58 -12.07
N ILE A 315 4.74 -1.70 -11.28
CA ILE A 315 4.26 -0.58 -10.47
C ILE A 315 5.30 -0.15 -9.43
N SER A 316 6.06 -1.09 -8.84
CA SER A 316 7.10 -0.78 -7.87
C SER A 316 8.23 0.06 -8.47
N SER A 317 8.62 -0.17 -9.73
CA SER A 317 9.63 0.65 -10.40
C SER A 317 9.13 2.08 -10.60
N VAL A 318 7.88 2.25 -11.04
CA VAL A 318 7.29 3.58 -11.23
C VAL A 318 7.15 4.32 -9.90
N THR A 319 6.61 3.65 -8.87
CA THR A 319 6.49 4.27 -7.55
C THR A 319 7.83 4.60 -6.92
N ALA A 320 8.89 3.82 -7.21
CA ALA A 320 10.25 4.13 -6.76
C ALA A 320 10.81 5.38 -7.45
N VAL A 321 10.67 5.48 -8.77
CA VAL A 321 11.17 6.63 -9.55
C VAL A 321 10.52 7.94 -9.09
N PHE A 322 9.24 7.95 -8.80
CA PHE A 322 8.56 9.15 -8.31
C PHE A 322 8.64 9.33 -6.80
N GLY A 323 8.61 8.24 -6.03
CA GLY A 323 8.61 8.29 -4.57
C GLY A 323 9.97 8.59 -3.95
N ALA A 324 11.06 8.01 -4.48
CA ALA A 324 12.39 8.21 -3.92
C ALA A 324 12.87 9.67 -3.96
N PRO A 325 12.70 10.44 -5.06
CA PRO A 325 13.06 11.86 -5.08
C PRO A 325 12.29 12.69 -4.05
N ILE A 326 11.01 12.37 -3.82
CA ILE A 326 10.20 13.03 -2.78
C ILE A 326 10.81 12.81 -1.41
N VAL A 327 11.20 11.57 -1.10
CA VAL A 327 11.82 11.22 0.19
C VAL A 327 13.18 11.89 0.34
N ILE A 328 14.00 11.91 -0.71
CA ILE A 328 15.33 12.59 -0.71
C ILE A 328 15.15 14.10 -0.48
N TYR A 329 14.25 14.73 -1.24
CA TYR A 329 13.94 16.16 -1.08
C TYR A 329 13.51 16.48 0.35
N MET A 330 12.64 15.65 0.93
CA MET A 330 12.19 15.77 2.30
C MET A 330 13.34 15.72 3.30
N MET A 331 14.25 14.77 3.13
CA MET A 331 15.39 14.61 4.05
C MET A 331 16.35 15.79 4.01
N ILE A 332 16.61 16.33 2.82
CA ILE A 332 17.49 17.49 2.63
C ILE A 332 16.89 18.78 3.23
N HIS A 333 15.58 18.97 3.06
CA HIS A 333 14.88 20.19 3.50
C HIS A 333 14.27 20.07 4.90
N ARG A 334 14.53 18.98 5.60
CA ARG A 334 14.15 18.83 7.00
C ARG A 334 14.98 19.80 7.82
N LYS A 335 14.40 20.94 8.21
CA LYS A 335 15.01 21.81 9.24
C LYS A 335 15.21 20.95 10.49
N ALA A 336 16.45 20.92 10.98
CA ALA A 336 16.74 20.32 12.27
C ALA A 336 15.83 20.98 13.32
N ALA A 337 14.89 20.19 13.86
CA ALA A 337 14.00 20.61 14.91
C ALA A 337 14.64 20.25 16.24
#